data_ccb550e48713cc5fef3fc4b278274e5e
#
_entry.id   ccb550e48713cc5fef3fc4b278274e5e
#
_cell.length_a   1.000
_cell.length_b   1.000
_cell.length_c   1.000
_cell.angle_alpha   90.00
_cell.angle_beta   90.00
_cell.angle_gamma   90.00
#
_symmetry.space_group_name_H-M   'P 1'
#
loop_
_entity.id
_entity.type
_entity.pdbx_description
1 polymer ?
#
loop_
_entity_poly.entity_id
_entity_poly.type
_entity_poly.pdbx_seq_one_letter_code
_entity_poly.pdbx_strand_id
1 'polypeptide(L)'
;MRLVAGGQPLEEMSVETPPPAPGSVLVKVKAAGVCHTDIHLVSGGYDLGEGKRLPAIGGGTLLPLTPGHEIAGEVDALSGTDTSGFHEGDHVVVYPWIGCGACRKCRSGRENLCEGSPRFLGFQKDGGYAEYVLVPQARYLLRANGMDPPRAATLACSGLTAFSAVKKCSLEPDDLLLIIGSGGLGLMAVQIAKKTTGARVAVADIDDSKLQLASSLGADWTFNTINTDSKGLLSKVRELNKGKGADAVVDLVGKPSTTSLGLRMMGHGGRLVLVGLLGGAAQLPLPILPLYGAQIIGNFTGTLTELAEIIEMAKKGVVTPVVNESYRLEEANEVLTKLERGEIKGRAVLVP
;
A
#
# COMPACT_ATOMS: atom_id res chain seq x y z
N MET A 1 -11.68 5.83 -16.62
CA MET A 1 -10.63 4.99 -17.28
C MET A 1 -10.92 3.53 -16.97
N ARG A 2 -11.04 2.67 -17.99
CA ARG A 2 -11.45 1.26 -17.82
C ARG A 2 -10.46 0.28 -18.44
N LEU A 3 -10.21 -0.82 -17.76
CA LEU A 3 -9.48 -1.97 -18.28
C LEU A 3 -10.47 -2.87 -19.03
N VAL A 4 -10.32 -2.98 -20.34
CA VAL A 4 -11.21 -3.82 -21.21
C VAL A 4 -10.64 -5.22 -21.39
N ALA A 5 -9.31 -5.37 -21.37
CA ALA A 5 -8.63 -6.66 -21.46
C ALA A 5 -7.29 -6.61 -20.73
N GLY A 6 -6.87 -7.71 -20.12
CA GLY A 6 -5.56 -7.82 -19.49
C GLY A 6 -4.43 -7.62 -20.51
N GLY A 7 -3.39 -6.88 -20.14
CA GLY A 7 -2.27 -6.57 -21.03
C GLY A 7 -2.52 -5.41 -22.00
N GLN A 8 -3.69 -4.77 -21.93
CA GLN A 8 -4.01 -3.60 -22.75
C GLN A 8 -4.03 -2.31 -21.94
N PRO A 9 -3.75 -1.16 -22.53
CA PRO A 9 -3.93 0.13 -21.88
C PRO A 9 -5.37 0.33 -21.41
N LEU A 10 -5.55 1.23 -20.45
CA LEU A 10 -6.88 1.67 -20.01
C LEU A 10 -7.53 2.50 -21.12
N GLU A 11 -8.83 2.31 -21.31
CA GLU A 11 -9.64 3.08 -22.26
C GLU A 11 -10.51 4.09 -21.51
N GLU A 12 -10.65 5.28 -22.05
CA GLU A 12 -11.64 6.25 -21.61
C GLU A 12 -13.02 5.80 -22.05
N MET A 13 -13.95 5.64 -21.11
CA MET A 13 -15.30 5.22 -21.39
C MET A 13 -16.29 6.00 -20.54
N SER A 14 -17.33 6.53 -21.18
CA SER A 14 -18.49 7.07 -20.47
C SER A 14 -19.41 5.93 -20.05
N VAL A 15 -19.73 5.87 -18.76
CA VAL A 15 -20.64 4.86 -18.19
C VAL A 15 -21.71 5.57 -17.36
N GLU A 16 -22.90 5.00 -17.34
CA GLU A 16 -23.98 5.52 -16.51
C GLU A 16 -23.61 5.37 -15.03
N THR A 17 -23.77 6.44 -14.25
CA THR A 17 -23.56 6.41 -12.80
C THR A 17 -24.75 5.69 -12.14
N PRO A 18 -24.55 4.53 -11.51
CA PRO A 18 -25.66 3.80 -10.92
C PRO A 18 -26.20 4.54 -9.69
N PRO A 19 -27.53 4.62 -9.50
CA PRO A 19 -28.08 5.14 -8.27
C PRO A 19 -27.67 4.22 -7.09
N PRO A 20 -27.41 4.77 -5.89
CA PRO A 20 -27.05 3.97 -4.75
C PRO A 20 -28.20 3.02 -4.34
N ALA A 21 -27.91 1.72 -4.25
CA ALA A 21 -28.81 0.73 -3.69
C ALA A 21 -28.93 0.93 -2.15
N PRO A 22 -29.99 0.39 -1.49
CA PRO A 22 -30.15 0.52 -0.04
C PRO A 22 -28.89 0.11 0.74
N GLY A 23 -28.38 1.01 1.59
CA GLY A 23 -27.16 0.86 2.38
C GLY A 23 -25.86 1.21 1.65
N SER A 24 -25.90 1.48 0.34
CA SER A 24 -24.71 1.93 -0.41
C SER A 24 -24.60 3.44 -0.46
N VAL A 25 -23.41 3.92 -0.79
CA VAL A 25 -23.06 5.33 -0.89
C VAL A 25 -22.39 5.60 -2.22
N LEU A 26 -22.86 6.61 -2.93
CA LEU A 26 -22.18 7.16 -4.09
C LEU A 26 -21.18 8.22 -3.61
N VAL A 27 -19.92 8.05 -3.98
CA VAL A 27 -18.85 9.01 -3.64
C VAL A 27 -18.36 9.66 -4.92
N LYS A 28 -18.42 10.99 -4.96
CA LYS A 28 -17.77 11.80 -5.98
C LYS A 28 -16.28 11.83 -5.73
N VAL A 29 -15.52 11.19 -6.60
CA VAL A 29 -14.05 11.07 -6.46
C VAL A 29 -13.41 12.45 -6.61
N LYS A 30 -12.56 12.81 -5.67
CA LYS A 30 -11.73 14.02 -5.73
C LYS A 30 -10.27 13.69 -5.98
N ALA A 31 -9.86 12.46 -5.65
CA ALA A 31 -8.52 11.97 -5.89
C ALA A 31 -8.48 10.44 -5.84
N ALA A 32 -7.70 9.84 -6.74
CA ALA A 32 -7.41 8.41 -6.76
C ALA A 32 -5.90 8.18 -6.87
N GLY A 33 -5.29 7.57 -5.86
CA GLY A 33 -3.86 7.26 -5.86
C GLY A 33 -3.51 6.17 -6.87
N VAL A 34 -2.31 6.26 -7.47
CA VAL A 34 -1.80 5.29 -8.44
C VAL A 34 -0.81 4.35 -7.76
N CYS A 35 -1.06 3.06 -7.85
CA CYS A 35 -0.31 2.01 -7.16
C CYS A 35 0.32 1.00 -8.13
N HIS A 36 1.43 0.37 -7.73
CA HIS A 36 2.01 -0.75 -8.49
C HIS A 36 1.03 -1.91 -8.68
N THR A 37 0.06 -2.05 -7.79
CA THR A 37 -0.98 -3.07 -7.93
C THR A 37 -1.88 -2.82 -9.14
N ASP A 38 -2.09 -1.56 -9.53
CA ASP A 38 -2.82 -1.23 -10.76
C ASP A 38 -2.01 -1.63 -12.01
N ILE A 39 -0.67 -1.55 -11.96
CA ILE A 39 0.22 -2.07 -13.02
C ILE A 39 0.07 -3.58 -13.14
N HIS A 40 0.06 -4.32 -12.02
CA HIS A 40 -0.15 -5.77 -12.03
C HIS A 40 -1.53 -6.15 -12.58
N LEU A 41 -2.56 -5.37 -12.27
CA LEU A 41 -3.90 -5.57 -12.80
C LEU A 41 -3.91 -5.37 -14.32
N VAL A 42 -3.35 -4.27 -14.82
CA VAL A 42 -3.27 -3.95 -16.25
C VAL A 42 -2.42 -4.98 -16.99
N SER A 43 -1.25 -5.36 -16.46
CA SER A 43 -0.35 -6.36 -17.06
C SER A 43 -0.87 -7.80 -16.99
N GLY A 44 -2.01 -8.02 -16.30
CA GLY A 44 -2.70 -9.31 -16.21
C GLY A 44 -2.23 -10.23 -15.08
N GLY A 45 -1.28 -9.82 -14.20
CA GLY A 45 -0.93 -10.65 -13.04
C GLY A 45 0.43 -10.42 -12.43
N TYR A 46 0.70 -11.21 -11.39
CA TYR A 46 1.94 -11.16 -10.62
C TYR A 46 2.91 -12.23 -11.11
N ASP A 47 4.19 -11.88 -11.20
CA ASP A 47 5.27 -12.82 -11.51
C ASP A 47 5.59 -13.69 -10.27
N LEU A 48 5.48 -15.00 -10.40
CA LEU A 48 5.84 -15.97 -9.35
C LEU A 48 7.25 -16.57 -9.56
N GLY A 49 7.97 -16.11 -10.55
CA GLY A 49 9.24 -16.69 -10.97
C GLY A 49 9.08 -17.94 -11.86
N GLU A 50 10.18 -18.35 -12.50
CA GLU A 50 10.23 -19.52 -13.38
C GLU A 50 9.17 -19.53 -14.49
N GLY A 51 8.79 -18.35 -14.99
CA GLY A 51 7.76 -18.21 -16.03
C GLY A 51 6.32 -18.42 -15.54
N LYS A 52 6.09 -18.62 -14.25
CA LYS A 52 4.76 -18.78 -13.66
C LYS A 52 4.18 -17.42 -13.30
N ARG A 53 2.88 -17.25 -13.51
CA ARG A 53 2.13 -16.03 -13.14
C ARG A 53 0.89 -16.37 -12.32
N LEU A 54 0.60 -15.52 -11.33
CA LEU A 54 -0.68 -15.51 -10.64
C LEU A 54 -1.55 -14.44 -11.32
N PRO A 55 -2.69 -14.81 -11.95
CA PRO A 55 -3.55 -13.83 -12.59
C PRO A 55 -4.05 -12.78 -11.60
N ALA A 56 -3.97 -11.50 -11.95
CA ALA A 56 -4.61 -10.42 -11.19
C ALA A 56 -6.10 -10.34 -11.53
N ILE A 57 -6.47 -10.71 -12.76
CA ILE A 57 -7.84 -10.82 -13.25
C ILE A 57 -8.28 -12.26 -13.03
N GLY A 58 -9.28 -12.46 -12.19
CA GLY A 58 -9.78 -13.78 -11.79
C GLY A 58 -10.56 -13.68 -10.48
N GLY A 59 -11.07 -14.78 -9.97
CA GLY A 59 -11.73 -14.79 -8.66
C GLY A 59 -12.94 -13.86 -8.53
N GLY A 60 -13.66 -13.61 -9.63
CA GLY A 60 -14.85 -12.77 -9.66
C GLY A 60 -14.64 -11.38 -10.28
N THR A 61 -13.46 -11.08 -10.82
CA THR A 61 -13.22 -9.87 -11.62
C THR A 61 -13.94 -9.97 -12.94
N LEU A 62 -14.76 -8.99 -13.25
CA LEU A 62 -15.47 -8.85 -14.55
C LEU A 62 -14.87 -7.67 -15.31
N LEU A 63 -14.58 -7.88 -16.59
CA LEU A 63 -14.20 -6.82 -17.51
C LEU A 63 -15.42 -6.36 -18.34
N PRO A 64 -15.49 -5.07 -18.72
CA PRO A 64 -14.52 -4.00 -18.40
C PRO A 64 -14.61 -3.56 -16.94
N LEU A 65 -13.45 -3.24 -16.33
CA LEU A 65 -13.31 -2.83 -14.92
C LEU A 65 -12.67 -1.44 -14.83
N THR A 66 -13.15 -0.59 -13.93
CA THR A 66 -12.47 0.64 -13.54
C THR A 66 -11.47 0.34 -12.42
N PRO A 67 -10.15 0.50 -12.62
CA PRO A 67 -9.13 0.34 -11.57
C PRO A 67 -9.15 1.47 -10.53
N GLY A 68 -8.13 1.49 -9.66
CA GLY A 68 -7.94 2.52 -8.64
C GLY A 68 -8.59 2.16 -7.32
N HIS A 69 -7.77 1.89 -6.32
CA HIS A 69 -8.21 1.46 -4.99
C HIS A 69 -7.77 2.41 -3.87
N GLU A 70 -7.12 3.52 -4.19
CA GLU A 70 -6.75 4.58 -3.25
C GLU A 70 -7.69 5.78 -3.48
N ILE A 71 -8.81 5.87 -2.76
CA ILE A 71 -9.90 6.77 -3.10
C ILE A 71 -10.17 7.74 -1.96
N ALA A 72 -10.17 9.02 -2.27
CA ALA A 72 -10.75 10.07 -1.44
C ALA A 72 -11.74 10.90 -2.25
N GLY A 73 -12.82 11.32 -1.60
CA GLY A 73 -13.87 12.06 -2.28
C GLY A 73 -14.87 12.67 -1.32
N GLU A 74 -16.01 12.99 -1.86
CA GLU A 74 -17.14 13.62 -1.18
C GLU A 74 -18.37 12.73 -1.35
N VAL A 75 -19.12 12.52 -0.30
CA VAL A 75 -20.40 11.81 -0.35
C VAL A 75 -21.36 12.58 -1.24
N ASP A 76 -21.76 12.01 -2.35
CA ASP A 76 -22.65 12.59 -3.33
C ASP A 76 -24.12 12.20 -3.10
N ALA A 77 -24.35 10.91 -2.82
CA ALA A 77 -25.67 10.40 -2.52
C ALA A 77 -25.61 9.19 -1.58
N LEU A 78 -26.62 9.07 -0.72
CA LEU A 78 -26.80 7.93 0.20
C LEU A 78 -28.18 7.32 -0.02
N SER A 79 -28.28 6.00 0.19
CA SER A 79 -29.55 5.30 0.12
C SER A 79 -29.80 4.42 1.34
N GLY A 80 -30.99 4.49 1.88
CA GLY A 80 -31.41 3.72 3.06
C GLY A 80 -31.17 4.43 4.38
N THR A 81 -31.44 3.74 5.49
CA THR A 81 -31.41 4.30 6.85
C THR A 81 -30.07 4.12 7.56
N ASP A 82 -29.28 3.13 7.14
CA ASP A 82 -27.92 2.90 7.69
C ASP A 82 -26.89 3.71 6.89
N THR A 83 -26.77 4.98 7.25
CA THR A 83 -25.76 5.88 6.66
C THR A 83 -24.49 5.96 7.51
N SER A 84 -24.39 5.21 8.62
CA SER A 84 -23.30 5.31 9.60
C SER A 84 -23.01 6.76 10.02
N GLY A 85 -24.03 7.61 10.01
CA GLY A 85 -23.96 9.04 10.35
C GLY A 85 -23.31 9.92 9.29
N PHE A 86 -23.10 9.43 8.06
CA PHE A 86 -22.64 10.27 6.94
C PHE A 86 -23.79 11.03 6.30
N HIS A 87 -23.46 12.19 5.71
CA HIS A 87 -24.35 13.08 4.97
C HIS A 87 -23.71 13.47 3.64
N GLU A 88 -24.51 13.90 2.69
CA GLU A 88 -24.03 14.50 1.45
C GLU A 88 -23.10 15.67 1.75
N GLY A 89 -22.00 15.78 1.01
CA GLY A 89 -20.94 16.76 1.23
C GLY A 89 -19.86 16.34 2.24
N ASP A 90 -20.01 15.22 2.97
CA ASP A 90 -18.95 14.74 3.85
C ASP A 90 -17.72 14.31 3.05
N HIS A 91 -16.54 14.79 3.44
CA HIS A 91 -15.26 14.36 2.87
C HIS A 91 -14.83 13.02 3.46
N VAL A 92 -14.48 12.07 2.59
CA VAL A 92 -14.22 10.69 2.99
C VAL A 92 -12.98 10.09 2.31
N VAL A 93 -12.36 9.15 3.01
CA VAL A 93 -11.48 8.12 2.44
C VAL A 93 -12.27 6.82 2.39
N VAL A 94 -12.17 6.11 1.28
CA VAL A 94 -12.86 4.82 1.09
C VAL A 94 -11.91 3.67 1.46
N TYR A 95 -12.35 2.76 2.33
CA TYR A 95 -11.66 1.49 2.55
C TYR A 95 -11.99 0.52 1.41
N PRO A 96 -11.04 0.18 0.53
CA PRO A 96 -11.33 -0.57 -0.69
C PRO A 96 -11.35 -2.08 -0.50
N TRP A 97 -10.80 -2.59 0.61
CA TRP A 97 -10.55 -4.03 0.84
C TRP A 97 -11.78 -4.74 1.42
N ILE A 98 -12.90 -4.65 0.70
CA ILE A 98 -14.22 -5.09 1.14
C ILE A 98 -14.35 -6.60 1.05
N GLY A 99 -14.54 -7.26 2.18
CA GLY A 99 -14.74 -8.70 2.27
C GLY A 99 -16.19 -9.14 2.05
N CYS A 100 -16.43 -10.46 2.12
CA CYS A 100 -17.78 -11.04 2.01
C CYS A 100 -18.65 -10.81 3.26
N GLY A 101 -18.08 -10.37 4.37
CA GLY A 101 -18.75 -10.17 5.66
C GLY A 101 -19.06 -11.47 6.44
N ALA A 102 -19.01 -12.64 5.82
CA ALA A 102 -19.47 -13.90 6.39
C ALA A 102 -18.36 -14.88 6.81
N CYS A 103 -17.20 -14.86 6.15
CA CYS A 103 -16.11 -15.78 6.47
C CYS A 103 -15.42 -15.42 7.80
N ARG A 104 -14.63 -16.34 8.35
CA ARG A 104 -13.93 -16.17 9.63
C ARG A 104 -13.05 -14.91 9.63
N LYS A 105 -12.36 -14.62 8.54
CA LYS A 105 -11.50 -13.44 8.42
C LYS A 105 -12.30 -12.14 8.51
N CYS A 106 -13.40 -12.04 7.76
CA CYS A 106 -14.28 -10.87 7.80
C CYS A 106 -14.88 -10.67 9.18
N ARG A 107 -15.41 -11.73 9.81
CA ARG A 107 -15.99 -11.65 11.18
C ARG A 107 -14.97 -11.26 12.25
N SER A 108 -13.68 -11.44 12.00
CA SER A 108 -12.59 -11.00 12.88
C SER A 108 -12.00 -9.64 12.50
N GLY A 109 -12.65 -8.85 11.63
CA GLY A 109 -12.19 -7.52 11.20
C GLY A 109 -11.03 -7.54 10.22
N ARG A 110 -10.69 -8.70 9.63
CA ARG A 110 -9.61 -8.89 8.65
C ARG A 110 -10.19 -9.09 7.26
N GLU A 111 -10.98 -8.14 6.80
CA GLU A 111 -11.68 -8.22 5.50
C GLU A 111 -10.73 -8.21 4.31
N ASN A 112 -9.58 -7.55 4.45
CA ASN A 112 -8.50 -7.62 3.47
C ASN A 112 -8.02 -9.06 3.22
N LEU A 113 -8.19 -9.97 4.17
CA LEU A 113 -7.84 -11.39 4.04
C LEU A 113 -9.08 -12.28 3.82
N CYS A 114 -10.11 -11.78 3.16
CA CYS A 114 -11.34 -12.51 2.90
C CYS A 114 -11.08 -13.84 2.18
N GLU A 115 -11.57 -14.94 2.76
CA GLU A 115 -11.46 -16.31 2.23
C GLU A 115 -12.70 -16.72 1.39
N GLY A 116 -13.72 -15.87 1.35
CA GLY A 116 -14.95 -16.10 0.57
C GLY A 116 -14.92 -15.37 -0.77
N SER A 117 -15.89 -14.48 -0.97
CA SER A 117 -16.04 -13.69 -2.20
C SER A 117 -15.66 -12.23 -1.91
N PRO A 118 -14.39 -11.84 -2.04
CA PRO A 118 -13.97 -10.45 -1.85
C PRO A 118 -14.61 -9.55 -2.92
N ARG A 119 -14.83 -8.30 -2.56
CA ARG A 119 -15.41 -7.26 -3.43
C ARG A 119 -14.55 -6.01 -3.40
N PHE A 120 -13.23 -6.20 -3.53
CA PHE A 120 -12.26 -5.12 -3.48
C PHE A 120 -12.51 -4.14 -4.62
N LEU A 121 -12.62 -2.85 -4.27
CA LEU A 121 -12.76 -1.78 -5.24
C LEU A 121 -11.48 -1.64 -6.07
N GLY A 122 -11.64 -1.45 -7.37
CA GLY A 122 -10.54 -1.44 -8.32
C GLY A 122 -10.06 -2.83 -8.76
N PHE A 123 -10.69 -3.95 -8.26
CA PHE A 123 -10.34 -5.33 -8.60
C PHE A 123 -11.56 -6.18 -8.98
N GLN A 124 -12.46 -6.46 -8.05
CA GLN A 124 -13.71 -7.20 -8.31
C GLN A 124 -14.89 -6.25 -8.54
N LYS A 125 -14.75 -5.00 -8.15
CA LYS A 125 -15.71 -3.92 -8.34
C LYS A 125 -15.01 -2.69 -8.87
N ASP A 126 -15.73 -1.86 -9.60
CA ASP A 126 -15.22 -0.59 -10.11
C ASP A 126 -14.63 0.26 -8.99
N GLY A 127 -13.49 0.87 -9.26
CA GLY A 127 -12.69 1.68 -8.36
C GLY A 127 -12.72 3.17 -8.69
N GLY A 128 -11.65 3.87 -8.28
CA GLY A 128 -11.57 5.31 -8.26
C GLY A 128 -11.02 6.00 -9.51
N TYR A 129 -10.65 5.26 -10.58
CA TYR A 129 -10.25 5.90 -11.84
C TYR A 129 -11.48 6.35 -12.64
N ALA A 130 -12.36 7.05 -11.97
CA ALA A 130 -13.63 7.57 -12.46
C ALA A 130 -14.04 8.81 -11.65
N GLU A 131 -15.01 9.55 -12.13
CA GLU A 131 -15.60 10.70 -11.42
C GLU A 131 -16.40 10.26 -10.18
N TYR A 132 -16.96 9.04 -10.20
CA TYR A 132 -17.78 8.49 -9.13
C TYR A 132 -17.41 7.03 -8.84
N VAL A 133 -17.56 6.64 -7.58
CA VAL A 133 -17.44 5.25 -7.14
C VAL A 133 -18.61 4.88 -6.22
N LEU A 134 -19.19 3.69 -6.44
CA LEU A 134 -20.24 3.13 -5.60
C LEU A 134 -19.63 2.29 -4.49
N VAL A 135 -19.78 2.73 -3.24
CA VAL A 135 -19.32 2.01 -2.05
C VAL A 135 -20.49 1.21 -1.48
N PRO A 136 -20.40 -0.11 -1.33
CA PRO A 136 -21.55 -0.96 -1.03
C PRO A 136 -22.13 -0.78 0.37
N GLN A 137 -21.39 -0.21 1.31
CA GLN A 137 -21.86 0.06 2.68
C GLN A 137 -21.15 1.29 3.24
N ALA A 138 -21.88 2.17 3.92
CA ALA A 138 -21.35 3.40 4.53
C ALA A 138 -20.23 3.13 5.57
N ARG A 139 -20.22 1.98 6.23
CA ARG A 139 -19.16 1.61 7.19
C ARG A 139 -17.74 1.53 6.62
N TYR A 140 -17.61 1.46 5.29
CA TYR A 140 -16.31 1.50 4.60
C TYR A 140 -15.82 2.90 4.28
N LEU A 141 -16.55 3.92 4.70
CA LEU A 141 -16.15 5.30 4.62
C LEU A 141 -15.51 5.75 5.94
N LEU A 142 -14.45 6.53 5.84
CA LEU A 142 -13.81 7.17 6.99
C LEU A 142 -13.76 8.67 6.74
N ARG A 143 -14.13 9.46 7.75
CA ARG A 143 -14.15 10.93 7.64
C ARG A 143 -12.75 11.48 7.41
N ALA A 144 -12.60 12.28 6.36
CA ALA A 144 -11.35 12.93 5.98
C ALA A 144 -11.43 14.46 6.05
N ASN A 145 -12.37 15.00 6.85
CA ASN A 145 -12.60 16.43 6.95
C ASN A 145 -11.31 17.19 7.27
N GLY A 146 -11.04 18.25 6.50
CA GLY A 146 -9.84 19.08 6.63
C GLY A 146 -8.57 18.51 6.00
N MET A 147 -8.63 17.32 5.39
CA MET A 147 -7.49 16.74 4.68
C MET A 147 -7.53 17.13 3.19
N ASP A 148 -6.35 17.32 2.62
CA ASP A 148 -6.16 17.46 1.19
C ASP A 148 -6.50 16.12 0.49
N PRO A 149 -7.45 16.07 -0.48
CA PRO A 149 -7.91 14.83 -1.09
C PRO A 149 -6.80 13.99 -1.72
N PRO A 150 -5.82 14.53 -2.48
CA PRO A 150 -4.67 13.78 -2.98
C PRO A 150 -3.92 13.03 -1.89
N ARG A 151 -3.62 13.65 -0.76
CA ARG A 151 -2.94 13.02 0.37
C ARG A 151 -3.83 12.01 1.06
N ALA A 152 -5.10 12.34 1.27
CA ALA A 152 -6.07 11.47 1.92
C ALA A 152 -6.27 10.16 1.14
N ALA A 153 -6.37 10.22 -0.18
CA ALA A 153 -6.55 9.04 -1.03
C ALA A 153 -5.46 7.98 -0.82
N THR A 154 -4.21 8.40 -0.76
CA THR A 154 -3.06 7.48 -0.63
C THR A 154 -3.02 6.74 0.71
N LEU A 155 -3.76 7.21 1.72
CA LEU A 155 -3.89 6.50 3.01
C LEU A 155 -4.62 5.17 2.88
N ALA A 156 -5.54 5.02 1.92
CA ALA A 156 -6.35 3.81 1.74
C ALA A 156 -5.53 2.56 1.34
N CYS A 157 -4.34 2.75 0.77
CA CYS A 157 -3.43 1.66 0.42
C CYS A 157 -2.02 1.90 0.97
N SER A 158 -1.28 2.89 0.44
CA SER A 158 0.14 3.05 0.81
C SER A 158 0.33 3.39 2.29
N GLY A 159 -0.48 4.29 2.85
CA GLY A 159 -0.46 4.61 4.28
C GLY A 159 -0.83 3.41 5.15
N LEU A 160 -1.97 2.78 4.84
CA LEU A 160 -2.48 1.60 5.52
C LEU A 160 -1.50 0.42 5.49
N THR A 161 -0.94 0.13 4.31
CA THR A 161 -0.01 -0.98 4.12
C THR A 161 1.29 -0.77 4.90
N ALA A 162 1.83 0.44 4.87
CA ALA A 162 3.01 0.79 5.65
C ALA A 162 2.75 0.69 7.17
N PHE A 163 1.58 1.16 7.62
CA PHE A 163 1.17 1.09 9.02
C PHE A 163 1.05 -0.36 9.51
N SER A 164 0.34 -1.20 8.77
CA SER A 164 0.20 -2.62 9.08
C SER A 164 1.54 -3.36 9.06
N ALA A 165 2.44 -3.03 8.11
CA ALA A 165 3.76 -3.63 8.03
C ALA A 165 4.63 -3.27 9.24
N VAL A 166 4.67 -2.00 9.64
CA VAL A 166 5.42 -1.54 10.82
C VAL A 166 4.85 -2.19 12.10
N LYS A 167 3.54 -2.30 12.26
CA LYS A 167 2.94 -3.01 13.41
C LYS A 167 3.39 -4.48 13.47
N LYS A 168 3.51 -5.17 12.34
CA LYS A 168 3.99 -6.56 12.28
C LYS A 168 5.46 -6.73 12.65
N CYS A 169 6.24 -5.67 12.56
CA CYS A 169 7.63 -5.69 13.02
C CYS A 169 7.72 -5.86 14.56
N SER A 170 6.67 -5.50 15.31
CA SER A 170 6.62 -5.52 16.78
C SER A 170 7.88 -4.93 17.41
N LEU A 171 8.22 -3.73 16.98
CA LEU A 171 9.43 -3.01 17.40
C LEU A 171 9.28 -2.49 18.83
N GLU A 172 10.37 -2.59 19.58
CA GLU A 172 10.56 -1.96 20.85
C GLU A 172 11.40 -0.67 20.69
N PRO A 173 11.39 0.24 21.69
CA PRO A 173 12.29 1.38 21.67
C PRO A 173 13.76 0.94 21.51
N ASP A 174 14.53 1.70 20.72
CA ASP A 174 15.91 1.43 20.35
C ASP A 174 16.17 0.23 19.43
N ASP A 175 15.15 -0.55 19.02
CA ASP A 175 15.32 -1.55 17.97
C ASP A 175 15.77 -0.89 16.66
N LEU A 176 16.47 -1.64 15.83
CA LEU A 176 16.87 -1.22 14.48
C LEU A 176 15.92 -1.79 13.44
N LEU A 177 15.16 -0.92 12.81
CA LEU A 177 14.36 -1.24 11.63
C LEU A 177 15.16 -0.91 10.36
N LEU A 178 15.29 -1.86 9.45
CA LEU A 178 15.76 -1.63 8.08
C LEU A 178 14.56 -1.64 7.12
N ILE A 179 14.36 -0.55 6.40
CA ILE A 179 13.35 -0.45 5.32
C ILE A 179 14.08 -0.58 3.98
N ILE A 180 13.64 -1.53 3.14
CA ILE A 180 14.14 -1.71 1.78
C ILE A 180 13.11 -1.16 0.81
N GLY A 181 13.47 -0.09 0.10
CA GLY A 181 12.60 0.68 -0.79
C GLY A 181 12.05 1.94 -0.14
N SER A 182 12.37 3.10 -0.70
CA SER A 182 11.94 4.43 -0.24
C SER A 182 10.98 5.15 -1.19
N GLY A 183 10.12 4.39 -1.88
CA GLY A 183 8.95 4.92 -2.58
C GLY A 183 7.86 5.39 -1.61
N GLY A 184 6.65 5.63 -2.10
CA GLY A 184 5.54 6.15 -1.28
C GLY A 184 5.27 5.37 0.00
N LEU A 185 5.33 4.01 -0.05
CA LEU A 185 5.18 3.17 1.14
C LEU A 185 6.36 3.34 2.10
N GLY A 186 7.60 3.39 1.58
CA GLY A 186 8.80 3.53 2.41
C GLY A 186 8.83 4.85 3.16
N LEU A 187 8.49 5.94 2.50
CA LEU A 187 8.40 7.28 3.12
C LEU A 187 7.33 7.33 4.22
N MET A 188 6.23 6.61 4.06
CA MET A 188 5.22 6.44 5.13
C MET A 188 5.74 5.56 6.26
N ALA A 189 6.38 4.42 5.94
CA ALA A 189 6.92 3.49 6.95
C ALA A 189 7.97 4.16 7.85
N VAL A 190 8.84 5.02 7.28
CA VAL A 190 9.80 5.83 8.04
C VAL A 190 9.09 6.69 9.08
N GLN A 191 8.12 7.50 8.64
CA GLN A 191 7.38 8.40 9.54
C GLN A 191 6.65 7.62 10.63
N ILE A 192 5.94 6.54 10.24
CA ILE A 192 5.18 5.71 11.18
C ILE A 192 6.11 5.11 12.23
N ALA A 193 7.20 4.45 11.81
CA ALA A 193 8.13 3.82 12.74
C ALA A 193 8.72 4.85 13.72
N LYS A 194 9.20 5.98 13.22
CA LYS A 194 9.78 7.05 14.06
C LYS A 194 8.79 7.62 15.06
N LYS A 195 7.52 7.72 14.70
CA LYS A 195 6.49 8.38 15.53
C LYS A 195 5.75 7.43 16.47
N THR A 196 5.77 6.12 16.22
CA THR A 196 4.96 5.17 16.98
C THR A 196 5.73 4.14 17.79
N THR A 197 7.02 3.88 17.46
CA THR A 197 7.74 2.75 18.06
C THR A 197 8.97 3.17 18.89
N GLY A 198 9.50 4.37 18.67
CA GLY A 198 10.81 4.75 19.24
C GLY A 198 12.01 4.03 18.63
N ALA A 199 11.80 3.25 17.56
CA ALA A 199 12.86 2.53 16.88
C ALA A 199 13.80 3.48 16.10
N ARG A 200 15.03 3.01 15.89
CA ARG A 200 15.99 3.60 14.97
C ARG A 200 15.72 3.08 13.57
N VAL A 201 15.70 3.95 12.58
CA VAL A 201 15.28 3.62 11.21
C VAL A 201 16.43 3.80 10.22
N ALA A 202 16.81 2.73 9.55
CA ALA A 202 17.71 2.72 8.41
C ALA A 202 16.92 2.45 7.14
N VAL A 203 17.26 3.12 6.04
CA VAL A 203 16.60 2.96 4.74
C VAL A 203 17.60 2.58 3.67
N ALA A 204 17.28 1.59 2.86
CA ALA A 204 18.08 1.15 1.73
C ALA A 204 17.29 1.32 0.43
N ASP A 205 17.86 2.01 -0.56
CA ASP A 205 17.28 2.21 -1.88
C ASP A 205 18.39 2.32 -2.93
N ILE A 206 18.03 2.32 -4.20
CA ILE A 206 18.94 2.53 -5.32
C ILE A 206 19.01 4.01 -5.77
N ASP A 207 18.08 4.84 -5.32
CA ASP A 207 17.88 6.24 -5.74
C ASP A 207 18.22 7.21 -4.61
N ASP A 208 19.31 7.98 -4.78
CA ASP A 208 19.75 8.96 -3.79
C ASP A 208 18.73 10.05 -3.50
N SER A 209 17.92 10.44 -4.50
CA SER A 209 16.89 11.46 -4.30
C SER A 209 15.75 10.95 -3.39
N LYS A 210 15.38 9.68 -3.49
CA LYS A 210 14.41 9.02 -2.61
C LYS A 210 15.00 8.84 -1.21
N LEU A 211 16.29 8.53 -1.11
CA LEU A 211 17.01 8.44 0.18
C LEU A 211 17.09 9.80 0.90
N GLN A 212 17.29 10.89 0.16
CA GLN A 212 17.24 12.25 0.73
C GLN A 212 15.85 12.57 1.30
N LEU A 213 14.76 12.21 0.60
CA LEU A 213 13.41 12.35 1.12
C LEU A 213 13.20 11.51 2.39
N ALA A 214 13.67 10.27 2.42
CA ALA A 214 13.57 9.42 3.59
C ALA A 214 14.30 10.03 4.80
N SER A 215 15.50 10.58 4.58
CA SER A 215 16.27 11.30 5.62
C SER A 215 15.51 12.51 6.14
N SER A 216 14.92 13.34 5.27
CA SER A 216 14.13 14.51 5.67
C SER A 216 12.87 14.16 6.47
N LEU A 217 12.37 12.93 6.34
CA LEU A 217 11.19 12.41 7.04
C LEU A 217 11.55 11.64 8.32
N GLY A 218 12.83 11.59 8.68
CA GLY A 218 13.28 11.07 9.98
C GLY A 218 14.00 9.72 9.93
N ALA A 219 14.41 9.23 8.76
CA ALA A 219 15.34 8.10 8.70
C ALA A 219 16.67 8.50 9.36
N ASP A 220 17.16 7.68 10.30
CA ASP A 220 18.43 7.95 10.99
C ASP A 220 19.64 7.68 10.08
N TRP A 221 19.51 6.72 9.17
CA TRP A 221 20.54 6.39 8.17
C TRP A 221 19.92 6.00 6.83
N THR A 222 20.66 6.31 5.78
CA THR A 222 20.28 5.94 4.41
C THR A 222 21.45 5.27 3.71
N PHE A 223 21.16 4.25 2.89
CA PHE A 223 22.15 3.46 2.18
C PHE A 223 21.77 3.29 0.70
N ASN A 224 22.61 3.78 -0.19
CA ASN A 224 22.45 3.49 -1.61
C ASN A 224 23.04 2.11 -1.93
N THR A 225 22.18 1.17 -2.36
CA THR A 225 22.53 -0.23 -2.61
C THR A 225 23.15 -0.49 -3.99
N ILE A 226 23.24 0.52 -4.87
CA ILE A 226 24.09 0.46 -6.05
C ILE A 226 25.57 0.61 -5.64
N ASN A 227 25.84 1.51 -4.70
CA ASN A 227 27.18 1.86 -4.28
C ASN A 227 27.66 1.03 -3.07
N THR A 228 26.79 0.24 -2.46
CA THR A 228 27.11 -0.58 -1.28
C THR A 228 26.62 -2.01 -1.52
N ASP A 229 27.55 -2.95 -1.62
CA ASP A 229 27.19 -4.36 -1.75
C ASP A 229 26.57 -4.94 -0.47
N SER A 230 26.02 -6.15 -0.56
CA SER A 230 25.33 -6.78 0.58
C SER A 230 26.21 -7.03 1.79
N LYS A 231 27.54 -7.21 1.61
CA LYS A 231 28.48 -7.42 2.71
C LYS A 231 28.78 -6.07 3.41
N GLY A 232 28.99 -5.02 2.62
CA GLY A 232 29.20 -3.68 3.13
C GLY A 232 27.98 -3.16 3.87
N LEU A 233 26.78 -3.39 3.36
CA LEU A 233 25.53 -3.04 4.05
C LEU A 233 25.38 -3.81 5.37
N LEU A 234 25.65 -5.13 5.37
CA LEU A 234 25.59 -5.93 6.61
C LEU A 234 26.59 -5.42 7.66
N SER A 235 27.80 -5.05 7.25
CA SER A 235 28.78 -4.47 8.16
C SER A 235 28.27 -3.19 8.82
N LYS A 236 27.68 -2.29 8.02
CA LYS A 236 27.07 -1.05 8.51
C LYS A 236 25.89 -1.31 9.45
N VAL A 237 24.96 -2.21 9.06
CA VAL A 237 23.82 -2.57 9.91
C VAL A 237 24.30 -3.13 11.26
N ARG A 238 25.33 -3.98 11.28
CA ARG A 238 25.90 -4.50 12.51
C ARG A 238 26.57 -3.43 13.37
N GLU A 239 27.30 -2.52 12.74
CA GLU A 239 27.89 -1.38 13.44
C GLU A 239 26.81 -0.54 14.15
N LEU A 240 25.71 -0.23 13.44
CA LEU A 240 24.58 0.52 13.99
C LEU A 240 23.88 -0.23 15.12
N ASN A 241 23.84 -1.57 15.09
CA ASN A 241 23.14 -2.38 16.08
C ASN A 241 24.08 -3.19 17.00
N LYS A 242 25.19 -2.58 17.39
CA LYS A 242 26.12 -3.13 18.41
C LYS A 242 26.59 -4.57 18.06
N GLY A 243 26.94 -4.80 16.81
CA GLY A 243 27.40 -6.09 16.29
C GLY A 243 26.29 -7.06 15.86
N LYS A 244 25.02 -6.71 16.08
CA LYS A 244 23.84 -7.51 15.70
C LYS A 244 23.35 -7.11 14.31
N GLY A 245 22.51 -7.99 13.69
CA GLY A 245 21.70 -7.61 12.52
C GLY A 245 20.52 -6.71 12.92
N ALA A 246 19.69 -6.33 11.95
CA ALA A 246 18.46 -5.57 12.20
C ALA A 246 17.46 -6.41 13.00
N ASP A 247 16.73 -5.77 13.91
CA ASP A 247 15.68 -6.39 14.71
C ASP A 247 14.44 -6.64 13.85
N ALA A 248 14.17 -5.75 12.88
CA ALA A 248 13.20 -6.00 11.83
C ALA A 248 13.67 -5.45 10.48
N VAL A 249 13.17 -6.07 9.41
CA VAL A 249 13.34 -5.62 8.01
C VAL A 249 11.98 -5.58 7.35
N VAL A 250 11.67 -4.49 6.66
CA VAL A 250 10.48 -4.37 5.82
C VAL A 250 10.92 -4.28 4.36
N ASP A 251 10.57 -5.29 3.54
CA ASP A 251 10.84 -5.28 2.10
C ASP A 251 9.61 -4.77 1.35
N LEU A 252 9.69 -3.52 0.88
CA LEU A 252 8.63 -2.84 0.13
C LEU A 252 8.81 -2.97 -1.39
N VAL A 253 9.85 -3.68 -1.81
CA VAL A 253 10.17 -3.91 -3.23
C VAL A 253 9.65 -5.27 -3.68
N GLY A 254 9.98 -6.35 -2.94
CA GLY A 254 9.48 -7.69 -3.21
C GLY A 254 10.09 -8.32 -4.47
N LYS A 255 11.41 -8.18 -4.64
CA LYS A 255 12.20 -8.91 -5.64
C LYS A 255 13.06 -9.97 -4.97
N PRO A 256 13.51 -11.03 -5.70
CA PRO A 256 14.39 -12.03 -5.13
C PRO A 256 15.65 -11.45 -4.49
N SER A 257 16.22 -10.40 -5.11
CA SER A 257 17.42 -9.71 -4.60
C SER A 257 17.16 -8.97 -3.28
N THR A 258 16.03 -8.24 -3.17
CA THR A 258 15.70 -7.47 -1.95
C THR A 258 15.25 -8.38 -0.81
N THR A 259 14.49 -9.44 -1.10
CA THR A 259 14.14 -10.45 -0.10
C THR A 259 15.36 -11.17 0.43
N SER A 260 16.29 -11.58 -0.45
CA SER A 260 17.57 -12.19 -0.05
C SER A 260 18.45 -11.23 0.75
N LEU A 261 18.44 -9.94 0.39
CA LEU A 261 19.11 -8.89 1.16
C LEU A 261 18.49 -8.78 2.56
N GLY A 262 17.16 -8.68 2.66
CA GLY A 262 16.45 -8.61 3.92
C GLY A 262 16.76 -9.78 4.85
N LEU A 263 16.76 -11.01 4.32
CA LEU A 263 17.15 -12.21 5.07
C LEU A 263 18.57 -12.13 5.67
N ARG A 264 19.52 -11.59 4.92
CA ARG A 264 20.92 -11.41 5.38
C ARG A 264 21.09 -10.32 6.43
N MET A 265 20.21 -9.32 6.40
CA MET A 265 20.29 -8.16 7.32
C MET A 265 19.71 -8.47 8.70
N MET A 266 18.84 -9.47 8.83
CA MET A 266 18.21 -9.83 10.11
C MET A 266 19.21 -10.27 11.18
N GLY A 267 18.96 -9.86 12.42
CA GLY A 267 19.57 -10.38 13.63
C GLY A 267 18.84 -11.62 14.17
N HIS A 268 19.31 -12.12 15.32
CA HIS A 268 18.61 -13.17 16.06
C HIS A 268 17.25 -12.66 16.57
N GLY A 269 16.21 -13.46 16.44
CA GLY A 269 14.82 -13.08 16.73
C GLY A 269 14.21 -12.12 15.71
N GLY A 270 14.96 -11.75 14.67
CA GLY A 270 14.57 -10.74 13.69
C GLY A 270 13.34 -11.11 12.86
N ARG A 271 12.64 -10.09 12.36
CA ARG A 271 11.46 -10.24 11.52
C ARG A 271 11.68 -9.63 10.14
N LEU A 272 11.40 -10.41 9.10
CA LEU A 272 11.32 -9.91 7.71
C LEU A 272 9.85 -9.81 7.30
N VAL A 273 9.35 -8.60 7.13
CA VAL A 273 8.00 -8.33 6.64
C VAL A 273 8.05 -8.07 5.14
N LEU A 274 7.48 -8.97 4.36
CA LEU A 274 7.40 -8.88 2.90
C LEU A 274 6.10 -8.16 2.50
N VAL A 275 6.24 -7.09 1.74
CA VAL A 275 5.14 -6.20 1.32
C VAL A 275 5.14 -6.00 -0.19
N GLY A 276 6.31 -5.75 -0.78
CA GLY A 276 6.47 -5.49 -2.20
C GLY A 276 6.04 -6.67 -3.06
N LEU A 277 5.56 -6.37 -4.28
CA LEU A 277 4.96 -7.34 -5.20
C LEU A 277 5.61 -7.30 -6.59
N LEU A 278 6.85 -6.80 -6.73
CA LEU A 278 7.52 -6.79 -8.05
C LEU A 278 7.79 -8.18 -8.59
N GLY A 279 7.69 -9.21 -7.74
CA GLY A 279 7.59 -10.60 -8.16
C GLY A 279 8.91 -11.36 -8.28
N GLY A 280 8.78 -12.61 -8.71
CA GLY A 280 9.89 -13.57 -8.78
C GLY A 280 9.90 -14.57 -7.64
N ALA A 281 10.90 -15.44 -7.61
CA ALA A 281 11.11 -16.45 -6.57
C ALA A 281 12.45 -16.26 -5.87
N ALA A 282 12.47 -16.29 -4.54
CA ALA A 282 13.68 -16.20 -3.73
C ALA A 282 13.99 -17.54 -3.07
N GLN A 283 15.28 -17.90 -3.02
CA GLN A 283 15.73 -19.07 -2.27
C GLN A 283 15.82 -18.74 -0.78
N LEU A 284 15.33 -19.64 0.05
CA LEU A 284 15.35 -19.54 1.50
C LEU A 284 16.28 -20.60 2.09
N PRO A 285 17.43 -20.22 2.69
CA PRO A 285 18.25 -21.14 3.46
C PRO A 285 17.53 -21.56 4.74
N LEU A 286 16.88 -22.72 4.75
CA LEU A 286 16.00 -23.16 5.83
C LEU A 286 16.63 -23.13 7.23
N PRO A 287 17.94 -23.48 7.45
CA PRO A 287 18.50 -23.44 8.78
C PRO A 287 18.53 -22.05 9.46
N ILE A 288 18.48 -20.98 8.68
CA ILE A 288 18.48 -19.61 9.24
C ILE A 288 17.27 -19.38 10.15
N LEU A 289 16.10 -19.88 9.77
CA LEU A 289 14.88 -19.67 10.54
C LEU A 289 14.98 -20.23 11.96
N PRO A 290 15.25 -21.54 12.18
CA PRO A 290 15.35 -22.08 13.54
C PRO A 290 16.61 -21.62 14.29
N LEU A 291 17.77 -21.50 13.62
CA LEU A 291 19.01 -21.10 14.30
C LEU A 291 18.96 -19.65 14.81
N TYR A 292 18.29 -18.77 14.09
CA TYR A 292 18.17 -17.36 14.48
C TYR A 292 16.87 -17.07 15.20
N GLY A 293 15.90 -18.01 15.25
CA GLY A 293 14.55 -17.72 15.72
C GLY A 293 13.83 -16.68 14.85
N ALA A 294 14.25 -16.60 13.58
CA ALA A 294 13.79 -15.56 12.65
C ALA A 294 12.38 -15.84 12.14
N GLN A 295 11.66 -14.78 11.77
CA GLN A 295 10.31 -14.85 11.22
C GLN A 295 10.25 -14.19 9.84
N ILE A 296 9.51 -14.81 8.91
CA ILE A 296 9.13 -14.20 7.63
C ILE A 296 7.63 -14.03 7.64
N ILE A 297 7.18 -12.80 7.42
CA ILE A 297 5.77 -12.41 7.57
C ILE A 297 5.31 -11.72 6.30
N GLY A 298 4.27 -12.24 5.64
CA GLY A 298 3.60 -11.55 4.54
C GLY A 298 2.69 -10.43 5.06
N ASN A 299 2.69 -9.30 4.38
CA ASN A 299 1.77 -8.20 4.67
C ASN A 299 0.91 -7.89 3.43
N PHE A 300 -0.39 -8.12 3.53
CA PHE A 300 -1.36 -7.71 2.52
C PHE A 300 -2.21 -6.56 3.08
N THR A 301 -1.90 -5.35 2.66
CA THR A 301 -2.60 -4.12 3.07
C THR A 301 -2.80 -4.02 4.59
N GLY A 302 -3.98 -3.64 5.06
CA GLY A 302 -4.34 -3.60 6.46
C GLY A 302 -5.85 -3.66 6.67
N THR A 303 -6.29 -3.57 7.92
CA THR A 303 -7.68 -3.64 8.33
C THR A 303 -8.36 -2.26 8.28
N LEU A 304 -9.70 -2.25 8.31
CA LEU A 304 -10.48 -1.00 8.42
C LEU A 304 -10.11 -0.20 9.69
N THR A 305 -9.88 -0.89 10.81
CA THR A 305 -9.44 -0.26 12.06
C THR A 305 -8.08 0.41 11.90
N GLU A 306 -7.12 -0.26 11.25
CA GLU A 306 -5.80 0.31 10.98
C GLU A 306 -5.88 1.51 10.04
N LEU A 307 -6.83 1.51 9.08
CA LEU A 307 -7.05 2.70 8.25
C LEU A 307 -7.60 3.86 9.08
N ALA A 308 -8.50 3.62 10.02
CA ALA A 308 -8.98 4.67 10.92
C ALA A 308 -7.84 5.24 11.79
N GLU A 309 -6.98 4.38 12.33
CA GLU A 309 -5.82 4.80 13.12
C GLU A 309 -4.87 5.71 12.32
N ILE A 310 -4.49 5.32 11.09
CA ILE A 310 -3.55 6.11 10.28
C ILE A 310 -4.16 7.42 9.77
N ILE A 311 -5.46 7.46 9.48
CA ILE A 311 -6.17 8.70 9.13
C ILE A 311 -6.14 9.68 10.31
N GLU A 312 -6.40 9.22 11.54
CA GLU A 312 -6.33 10.08 12.72
C GLU A 312 -4.92 10.58 12.99
N MET A 313 -3.89 9.77 12.73
CA MET A 313 -2.49 10.23 12.80
C MET A 313 -2.19 11.30 11.75
N ALA A 314 -2.69 11.13 10.52
CA ALA A 314 -2.52 12.11 9.45
C ALA A 314 -3.24 13.43 9.74
N LYS A 315 -4.48 13.38 10.25
CA LYS A 315 -5.22 14.58 10.70
C LYS A 315 -4.49 15.37 11.77
N LYS A 316 -3.82 14.68 12.68
CA LYS A 316 -3.00 15.31 13.74
C LYS A 316 -1.62 15.77 13.27
N GLY A 317 -1.30 15.59 11.99
CA GLY A 317 0.02 15.92 11.43
C GLY A 317 1.17 15.03 11.94
N VAL A 318 0.86 13.88 12.55
CA VAL A 318 1.88 12.92 13.02
C VAL A 318 2.58 12.28 11.84
N VAL A 319 1.84 11.98 10.78
CA VAL A 319 2.36 11.49 9.50
C VAL A 319 1.78 12.31 8.35
N THR A 320 2.53 12.47 7.28
CA THR A 320 2.09 13.20 6.09
C THR A 320 2.42 12.40 4.84
N PRO A 321 1.41 11.95 4.07
CA PRO A 321 1.67 11.32 2.78
C PRO A 321 2.42 12.25 1.83
N VAL A 322 3.47 11.72 1.19
CA VAL A 322 4.26 12.46 0.21
C VAL A 322 3.63 12.28 -1.16
N VAL A 323 2.80 13.23 -1.55
CA VAL A 323 2.22 13.32 -2.90
C VAL A 323 2.92 14.47 -3.61
N ASN A 324 3.68 14.16 -4.65
CA ASN A 324 4.47 15.16 -5.36
C ASN A 324 3.76 15.66 -6.61
N GLU A 325 2.92 14.81 -7.22
CA GLU A 325 2.32 15.10 -8.52
C GLU A 325 0.86 14.65 -8.55
N SER A 326 0.00 15.53 -9.07
CA SER A 326 -1.38 15.23 -9.41
C SER A 326 -1.55 15.35 -10.92
N TYR A 327 -2.28 14.42 -11.50
CA TYR A 327 -2.52 14.30 -12.93
C TYR A 327 -4.03 14.26 -13.18
N ARG A 328 -4.44 14.60 -14.40
CA ARG A 328 -5.84 14.42 -14.80
C ARG A 328 -6.13 12.92 -15.00
N LEU A 329 -7.40 12.56 -14.92
CA LEU A 329 -7.85 11.17 -15.04
C LEU A 329 -7.41 10.52 -16.37
N GLU A 330 -7.44 11.27 -17.47
CA GLU A 330 -7.06 10.81 -18.82
C GLU A 330 -5.57 10.46 -18.94
N GLU A 331 -4.74 11.00 -18.04
CA GLU A 331 -3.29 10.75 -18.02
C GLU A 331 -2.94 9.42 -17.33
N ALA A 332 -3.93 8.61 -16.91
CA ALA A 332 -3.73 7.38 -16.13
C ALA A 332 -2.69 6.43 -16.75
N ASN A 333 -2.72 6.19 -18.06
CA ASN A 333 -1.77 5.30 -18.73
C ASN A 333 -0.34 5.84 -18.70
N GLU A 334 -0.17 7.16 -18.86
CA GLU A 334 1.14 7.81 -18.75
C GLU A 334 1.70 7.67 -17.32
N VAL A 335 0.86 7.92 -16.33
CA VAL A 335 1.26 7.83 -14.92
C VAL A 335 1.62 6.40 -14.52
N LEU A 336 0.87 5.39 -14.98
CA LEU A 336 1.21 3.99 -14.77
C LEU A 336 2.58 3.66 -15.38
N THR A 337 2.88 4.18 -16.58
CA THR A 337 4.17 3.99 -17.24
C THR A 337 5.32 4.67 -16.47
N LYS A 338 5.13 5.90 -16.00
CA LYS A 338 6.11 6.61 -15.14
C LYS A 338 6.37 5.85 -13.84
N LEU A 339 5.29 5.31 -13.22
CA LEU A 339 5.42 4.54 -11.99
C LEU A 339 6.20 3.23 -12.22
N GLU A 340 5.93 2.52 -13.31
CA GLU A 340 6.64 1.29 -13.69
C GLU A 340 8.15 1.53 -13.91
N ARG A 341 8.49 2.68 -14.50
CA ARG A 341 9.88 3.10 -14.71
C ARG A 341 10.57 3.63 -13.44
N GLY A 342 9.83 3.76 -12.33
CA GLY A 342 10.37 4.27 -11.08
C GLY A 342 10.59 5.79 -11.05
N GLU A 343 10.03 6.53 -12.01
CA GLU A 343 10.19 7.98 -12.16
C GLU A 343 9.39 8.78 -11.10
N ILE A 344 8.38 8.16 -10.48
CA ILE A 344 7.56 8.81 -9.45
C ILE A 344 8.31 8.83 -8.10
N LYS A 345 8.44 10.01 -7.53
CA LYS A 345 8.98 10.23 -6.18
C LYS A 345 7.81 10.41 -5.20
N GLY A 346 7.69 9.53 -4.22
CA GLY A 346 6.51 9.52 -3.34
C GLY A 346 5.31 8.87 -4.02
N ARG A 347 4.19 9.60 -4.15
CA ARG A 347 2.94 9.10 -4.76
C ARG A 347 2.48 10.01 -5.88
N ALA A 348 1.92 9.40 -6.92
CA ALA A 348 1.13 10.07 -7.96
C ALA A 348 -0.36 9.86 -7.69
N VAL A 349 -1.17 10.83 -8.05
CA VAL A 349 -2.62 10.82 -7.82
C VAL A 349 -3.33 11.33 -9.08
N LEU A 350 -4.40 10.65 -9.47
CA LEU A 350 -5.32 11.09 -10.51
C LEU A 350 -6.42 11.95 -9.90
N VAL A 351 -6.77 13.03 -10.56
CA VAL A 351 -7.85 13.94 -10.19
C VAL A 351 -8.83 13.98 -11.36
N PRO A 352 -10.09 13.51 -11.18
CA PRO A 352 -11.13 13.58 -12.19
C PRO A 352 -11.57 14.99 -12.54
#